data_9f0a7f03f875f8868ef022dac194ce93
#
_entry.id   9f0a7f03f875f8868ef022dac194ce93
#
_cell.length_a   1.000
_cell.length_b   1.000
_cell.length_c   1.000
_cell.angle_alpha   90.00
_cell.angle_beta   90.00
_cell.angle_gamma   90.00
#
_symmetry.space_group_name_H-M   'P 1'
#
loop_
_entity.id
_entity.type
_entity.pdbx_description
1 polymer ?
#
loop_
_entity_poly.entity_id
_entity_poly.type
_entity_poly.pdbx_seq_one_letter_code
_entity_poly.pdbx_strand_id
1 'polypeptide(L)'
;MKTTIGRLALLLAGFSFAHAQSAAQVKEELAIALRILAHEGVVDAYGHATVRNPSNPSHYFMSRNLPPALATAADIVEYDLDSQPFSANAPPGFTERYIHGEIYKARPDVMAVVHFHAPDVIPFGVTNVPLRPIFHMAGFLGGGVPIFEIRDTGAPTDMLIRNPQLGAALARTLGNNSVALLRGHGAVAVAKAPPAAANAISGAVPNPLHVVVGEAYYTMINARLQMQAIQLGGGKVNYLSDDEARMAGAQDGFERSWTLWKSEVSR
;
A
#
# COMPACT_ATOMS: atom_id res chain seq x y z
N MET A 1 -38.85 45.44 38.83
CA MET A 1 -37.51 44.82 38.63
C MET A 1 -37.69 43.31 38.51
N LYS A 2 -37.61 42.75 37.32
CA LYS A 2 -37.66 41.30 37.07
C LYS A 2 -36.30 40.88 36.55
N THR A 3 -35.57 40.12 37.33
CA THR A 3 -34.24 39.59 37.01
C THR A 3 -34.41 38.29 36.23
N THR A 4 -33.98 38.30 34.97
CA THR A 4 -33.98 37.11 34.09
C THR A 4 -32.62 36.42 34.25
N ILE A 5 -32.60 35.21 34.80
CA ILE A 5 -31.41 34.35 34.90
C ILE A 5 -31.28 33.57 33.57
N GLY A 6 -30.29 33.94 32.77
CA GLY A 6 -29.92 33.20 31.56
C GLY A 6 -29.20 31.89 31.94
N ARG A 7 -29.77 30.76 31.54
CA ARG A 7 -29.09 29.46 31.61
C ARG A 7 -28.12 29.33 30.45
N LEU A 8 -26.83 29.32 30.77
CA LEU A 8 -25.74 28.99 29.84
C LEU A 8 -25.71 27.47 29.68
N ALA A 9 -26.14 26.96 28.51
CA ALA A 9 -25.99 25.55 28.17
C ALA A 9 -24.56 25.31 27.69
N LEU A 10 -23.79 24.58 28.50
CA LEU A 10 -22.45 24.08 28.12
C LEU A 10 -22.65 22.92 27.13
N LEU A 11 -22.39 23.17 25.84
CA LEU A 11 -22.25 22.12 24.82
C LEU A 11 -20.90 21.41 25.04
N LEU A 12 -20.93 20.27 25.71
CA LEU A 12 -19.83 19.31 25.72
C LEU A 12 -19.69 18.71 24.32
N ALA A 13 -18.80 19.24 23.50
CA ALA A 13 -18.35 18.59 22.29
C ALA A 13 -17.63 17.30 22.68
N GLY A 14 -18.30 16.16 22.54
CA GLY A 14 -17.71 14.85 22.70
C GLY A 14 -16.65 14.63 21.62
N PHE A 15 -15.39 14.81 21.97
CA PHE A 15 -14.27 14.32 21.14
C PHE A 15 -14.33 12.79 21.20
N SER A 16 -14.83 12.15 20.14
CA SER A 16 -14.62 10.73 19.89
C SER A 16 -13.13 10.54 19.66
N PHE A 17 -12.40 10.09 20.67
CA PHE A 17 -11.07 9.55 20.48
C PHE A 17 -11.22 8.30 19.63
N ALA A 18 -10.86 8.37 18.36
CA ALA A 18 -10.62 7.17 17.58
C ALA A 18 -9.56 6.36 18.36
N HIS A 19 -9.97 5.22 18.93
CA HIS A 19 -9.06 4.34 19.64
C HIS A 19 -7.99 3.89 18.64
N ALA A 20 -6.73 4.22 18.89
CA ALA A 20 -5.62 3.68 18.13
C ALA A 20 -5.70 2.14 18.19
N GLN A 21 -5.66 1.48 17.04
CA GLN A 21 -5.67 0.02 16.98
C GLN A 21 -4.51 -0.54 17.83
N SER A 22 -4.78 -1.57 18.61
CA SER A 22 -3.72 -2.28 19.35
C SER A 22 -2.79 -3.00 18.36
N ALA A 23 -1.53 -3.23 18.77
CA ALA A 23 -0.58 -4.00 17.96
C ALA A 23 -1.14 -5.39 17.56
N ALA A 24 -1.92 -6.03 18.43
CA ALA A 24 -2.56 -7.32 18.14
C ALA A 24 -3.60 -7.20 17.00
N GLN A 25 -4.43 -6.16 17.01
CA GLN A 25 -5.40 -5.90 15.95
C GLN A 25 -4.71 -5.60 14.62
N VAL A 26 -3.65 -4.79 14.64
CA VAL A 26 -2.86 -4.46 13.43
C VAL A 26 -2.21 -5.70 12.83
N LYS A 27 -1.66 -6.60 13.67
CA LYS A 27 -1.08 -7.87 13.21
C LYS A 27 -2.12 -8.80 12.58
N GLU A 28 -3.31 -8.88 13.17
CA GLU A 28 -4.42 -9.67 12.60
C GLU A 28 -4.86 -9.11 11.25
N GLU A 29 -5.04 -7.80 11.13
CA GLU A 29 -5.41 -7.16 9.86
C GLU A 29 -4.33 -7.33 8.79
N LEU A 30 -3.03 -7.25 9.17
CA LEU A 30 -1.94 -7.48 8.22
C LEU A 30 -1.93 -8.93 7.71
N ALA A 31 -2.21 -9.92 8.57
CA ALA A 31 -2.36 -11.30 8.14
C ALA A 31 -3.54 -11.50 7.19
N ILE A 32 -4.66 -10.82 7.45
CA ILE A 32 -5.83 -10.80 6.55
C ILE A 32 -5.45 -10.15 5.22
N ALA A 33 -4.75 -9.01 5.22
CA ALA A 33 -4.29 -8.34 4.01
C ALA A 33 -3.44 -9.25 3.12
N LEU A 34 -2.51 -10.01 3.71
CA LEU A 34 -1.68 -10.97 2.99
C LEU A 34 -2.51 -12.06 2.33
N ARG A 35 -3.51 -12.61 3.05
CA ARG A 35 -4.42 -13.61 2.48
C ARG A 35 -5.31 -13.04 1.37
N ILE A 36 -5.79 -11.79 1.51
CA ILE A 36 -6.54 -11.09 0.45
C ILE A 36 -5.68 -10.93 -0.80
N LEU A 37 -4.45 -10.41 -0.66
CA LEU A 37 -3.54 -10.21 -1.79
C LEU A 37 -3.26 -11.52 -2.54
N ALA A 38 -3.14 -12.64 -1.81
CA ALA A 38 -2.97 -13.97 -2.41
C ALA A 38 -4.27 -14.48 -3.07
N HIS A 39 -5.42 -14.28 -2.43
CA HIS A 39 -6.72 -14.68 -2.95
C HIS A 39 -7.05 -13.97 -4.27
N GLU A 40 -6.79 -12.65 -4.31
CA GLU A 40 -7.02 -11.80 -5.47
C GLU A 40 -5.95 -11.94 -6.56
N GLY A 41 -4.93 -12.78 -6.36
CA GLY A 41 -3.87 -13.03 -7.36
C GLY A 41 -2.91 -11.86 -7.55
N VAL A 42 -2.84 -10.94 -6.61
CA VAL A 42 -1.85 -9.84 -6.60
C VAL A 42 -0.47 -10.38 -6.24
N VAL A 43 -0.41 -11.32 -5.31
CA VAL A 43 0.78 -12.09 -4.94
C VAL A 43 0.53 -13.58 -5.09
N ASP A 44 1.59 -14.34 -5.26
CA ASP A 44 1.56 -15.81 -5.28
C ASP A 44 2.18 -16.38 -3.99
N ALA A 45 3.16 -17.29 -4.09
CA ALA A 45 3.95 -17.73 -2.93
C ALA A 45 4.95 -16.66 -2.48
N TYR A 46 5.16 -15.64 -3.25
CA TYR A 46 6.09 -14.53 -3.04
C TYR A 46 5.32 -13.21 -3.05
N GLY A 47 5.99 -12.15 -2.56
CA GLY A 47 5.38 -10.86 -2.29
C GLY A 47 5.06 -10.72 -0.81
N HIS A 48 4.92 -9.48 -0.36
CA HIS A 48 4.77 -9.20 1.07
C HIS A 48 4.17 -7.81 1.31
N ALA A 49 3.48 -7.68 2.43
CA ALA A 49 2.89 -6.43 2.91
C ALA A 49 3.44 -6.06 4.28
N THR A 50 3.45 -4.76 4.57
CA THR A 50 3.81 -4.22 5.87
C THR A 50 2.90 -3.08 6.26
N VAL A 51 2.84 -2.80 7.56
CA VAL A 51 2.17 -1.64 8.13
C VAL A 51 3.06 -1.04 9.21
N ARG A 52 3.17 0.30 9.22
CA ARG A 52 3.91 1.02 10.26
C ARG A 52 3.25 0.79 11.61
N ASN A 53 4.04 0.58 12.65
CA ASN A 53 3.52 0.39 14.00
C ASN A 53 2.88 1.72 14.50
N PRO A 54 1.56 1.74 14.75
CA PRO A 54 0.88 2.98 15.18
C PRO A 54 1.33 3.49 16.55
N SER A 55 1.88 2.59 17.38
CA SER A 55 2.39 2.95 18.72
C SER A 55 3.87 3.34 18.70
N ASN A 56 4.60 2.99 17.64
CA ASN A 56 6.02 3.33 17.46
C ASN A 56 6.32 3.56 15.97
N PRO A 57 6.23 4.79 15.46
CA PRO A 57 6.44 5.08 14.03
C PRO A 57 7.84 4.74 13.49
N SER A 58 8.81 4.49 14.38
CA SER A 58 10.15 4.02 14.00
C SER A 58 10.22 2.51 13.76
N HIS A 59 9.08 1.80 13.88
CA HIS A 59 8.97 0.37 13.64
C HIS A 59 7.85 0.06 12.65
N TYR A 60 7.88 -1.14 12.08
CA TYR A 60 6.82 -1.67 11.23
C TYR A 60 6.60 -3.16 11.47
N PHE A 61 5.45 -3.67 11.08
CA PHE A 61 5.08 -5.07 11.13
C PHE A 61 5.19 -5.70 9.74
N MET A 62 5.73 -6.92 9.69
CA MET A 62 5.88 -7.74 8.48
C MET A 62 5.76 -9.22 8.87
N SER A 63 5.23 -10.08 8.01
CA SER A 63 5.25 -11.51 8.29
C SER A 63 6.67 -12.07 8.22
N ARG A 64 6.94 -13.17 8.95
CA ARG A 64 8.11 -14.00 8.67
C ARG A 64 8.07 -14.50 7.22
N ASN A 65 9.17 -15.05 6.75
CA ASN A 65 9.24 -15.61 5.40
C ASN A 65 8.33 -16.84 5.27
N LEU A 66 7.15 -16.64 4.67
CA LEU A 66 6.16 -17.68 4.36
C LEU A 66 5.26 -17.23 3.20
N PRO A 67 4.59 -18.16 2.50
CA PRO A 67 3.60 -17.81 1.49
C PRO A 67 2.48 -16.94 2.09
N PRO A 68 2.13 -15.80 1.47
CA PRO A 68 1.13 -14.85 2.00
C PRO A 68 -0.23 -15.47 2.34
N ALA A 69 -0.69 -16.45 1.55
CA ALA A 69 -1.95 -17.15 1.78
C ALA A 69 -2.01 -17.90 3.13
N LEU A 70 -0.86 -18.21 3.74
CA LEU A 70 -0.76 -18.98 4.97
C LEU A 70 -0.53 -18.09 6.21
N ALA A 71 -0.47 -16.77 6.03
CA ALA A 71 -0.14 -15.85 7.11
C ALA A 71 -1.22 -15.80 8.20
N THR A 72 -0.78 -15.82 9.45
CA THR A 72 -1.58 -15.61 10.66
C THR A 72 -0.98 -14.47 11.50
N ALA A 73 -1.72 -13.95 12.45
CA ALA A 73 -1.20 -12.90 13.35
C ALA A 73 0.07 -13.33 14.11
N ALA A 74 0.21 -14.64 14.40
CA ALA A 74 1.39 -15.19 15.07
C ALA A 74 2.66 -15.15 14.21
N ASP A 75 2.51 -15.07 12.89
CA ASP A 75 3.61 -14.97 11.94
C ASP A 75 4.13 -13.54 11.77
N ILE A 76 3.47 -12.55 12.35
CA ILE A 76 3.80 -11.13 12.18
C ILE A 76 4.89 -10.71 13.18
N VAL A 77 6.02 -10.30 12.64
CA VAL A 77 7.23 -9.85 13.34
C VAL A 77 7.32 -8.33 13.30
N GLU A 78 7.82 -7.73 14.36
CA GLU A 78 8.13 -6.30 14.42
C GLU A 78 9.57 -6.06 14.00
N TYR A 79 9.80 -5.06 13.14
CA TYR A 79 11.09 -4.62 12.62
C TYR A 79 11.30 -3.14 12.92
N ASP A 80 12.54 -2.74 13.14
CA ASP A 80 12.94 -1.33 13.06
C ASP A 80 13.06 -0.86 11.59
N LEU A 81 13.31 0.44 11.39
CA LEU A 81 13.45 0.99 10.04
C LEU A 81 14.75 0.55 9.33
N ASP A 82 15.74 0.00 10.06
CA ASP A 82 16.91 -0.66 9.47
C ASP A 82 16.62 -2.09 9.01
N SER A 83 15.34 -2.48 9.09
CA SER A 83 14.85 -3.82 8.73
C SER A 83 15.47 -4.93 9.59
N GLN A 84 15.85 -4.59 10.83
CA GLN A 84 16.27 -5.58 11.82
C GLN A 84 15.06 -6.00 12.66
N PRO A 85 14.88 -7.30 12.92
CA PRO A 85 13.79 -7.74 13.78
C PRO A 85 14.00 -7.24 15.21
N PHE A 86 12.93 -6.75 15.84
CA PHE A 86 12.97 -6.24 17.21
C PHE A 86 13.29 -7.34 18.23
N SER A 87 12.86 -8.58 17.98
CA SER A 87 13.17 -9.73 18.82
C SER A 87 14.40 -10.48 18.32
N ALA A 88 15.37 -10.75 19.22
CA ALA A 88 16.54 -11.55 18.91
C ALA A 88 16.21 -13.01 18.50
N ASN A 89 15.03 -13.51 18.88
CA ASN A 89 14.54 -14.85 18.54
C ASN A 89 13.54 -14.85 17.39
N ALA A 90 13.49 -13.76 16.60
CA ALA A 90 12.57 -13.69 15.46
C ALA A 90 12.90 -14.77 14.42
N PRO A 91 11.89 -15.38 13.80
CA PRO A 91 12.11 -16.30 12.70
C PRO A 91 12.71 -15.59 11.49
N PRO A 92 13.29 -16.32 10.51
CA PRO A 92 13.84 -15.72 9.29
C PRO A 92 12.84 -14.82 8.57
N GLY A 93 13.25 -13.60 8.25
CA GLY A 93 12.47 -12.63 7.47
C GLY A 93 12.73 -12.74 5.97
N PHE A 94 11.98 -11.97 5.20
CA PHE A 94 12.20 -11.86 3.76
C PHE A 94 13.54 -11.20 3.43
N THR A 95 14.18 -11.66 2.36
CA THR A 95 15.40 -11.04 1.82
C THR A 95 15.15 -9.59 1.45
N GLU A 96 13.97 -9.29 0.89
CA GLU A 96 13.60 -7.97 0.37
C GLU A 96 12.90 -7.05 1.38
N ARG A 97 13.01 -7.33 2.68
CA ARG A 97 12.50 -6.46 3.75
C ARG A 97 13.01 -5.02 3.69
N TYR A 98 14.16 -4.81 3.04
CA TYR A 98 14.76 -3.49 2.83
C TYR A 98 13.93 -2.58 1.92
N ILE A 99 13.07 -3.12 1.05
CA ILE A 99 12.07 -2.35 0.31
C ILE A 99 11.25 -1.51 1.30
N HIS A 100 10.72 -2.15 2.34
CA HIS A 100 9.81 -1.54 3.30
C HIS A 100 10.52 -0.56 4.22
N GLY A 101 11.60 -0.99 4.88
CA GLY A 101 12.34 -0.15 5.83
C GLY A 101 12.85 1.15 5.18
N GLU A 102 13.40 1.07 3.98
CA GLU A 102 13.95 2.24 3.29
C GLU A 102 12.84 3.17 2.75
N ILE A 103 11.69 2.63 2.31
CA ILE A 103 10.53 3.46 1.98
C ILE A 103 10.02 4.19 3.22
N TYR A 104 9.87 3.50 4.36
CA TYR A 104 9.44 4.14 5.61
C TYR A 104 10.41 5.21 6.10
N LYS A 105 11.73 5.04 5.92
CA LYS A 105 12.73 6.07 6.23
C LYS A 105 12.58 7.31 5.35
N ALA A 106 12.48 7.09 4.03
CA ALA A 106 12.38 8.17 3.04
C ALA A 106 11.03 8.88 3.08
N ARG A 107 9.99 8.21 3.53
CA ARG A 107 8.59 8.63 3.47
C ARG A 107 7.90 8.47 4.84
N PRO A 108 8.10 9.40 5.78
CA PRO A 108 7.43 9.36 7.08
C PRO A 108 5.89 9.42 6.99
N ASP A 109 5.36 9.92 5.88
CA ASP A 109 3.93 9.97 5.56
C ASP A 109 3.36 8.60 5.15
N VAL A 110 4.20 7.63 4.78
CA VAL A 110 3.77 6.28 4.39
C VAL A 110 3.49 5.43 5.61
N MET A 111 2.31 4.79 5.64
CA MET A 111 1.83 3.96 6.74
C MET A 111 1.73 2.49 6.37
N ALA A 112 1.60 2.14 5.09
CA ALA A 112 1.56 0.76 4.63
C ALA A 112 2.24 0.60 3.28
N VAL A 113 2.84 -0.56 3.03
CA VAL A 113 3.59 -0.89 1.80
C VAL A 113 3.25 -2.31 1.37
N VAL A 114 3.02 -2.52 0.07
CA VAL A 114 2.89 -3.84 -0.56
C VAL A 114 3.92 -3.98 -1.67
N HIS A 115 4.70 -5.04 -1.65
CA HIS A 115 5.53 -5.47 -2.78
C HIS A 115 4.92 -6.72 -3.40
N PHE A 116 4.78 -6.74 -4.73
CA PHE A 116 4.03 -7.77 -5.45
C PHE A 116 4.57 -8.03 -6.87
N HIS A 117 4.30 -9.24 -7.36
CA HIS A 117 4.79 -9.74 -8.65
C HIS A 117 3.64 -10.01 -9.64
N ALA A 118 2.54 -9.25 -9.55
CA ALA A 118 1.39 -9.46 -10.44
C ALA A 118 1.83 -9.47 -11.92
N PRO A 119 1.53 -10.54 -12.68
CA PRO A 119 2.04 -10.70 -14.05
C PRO A 119 1.66 -9.56 -14.99
N ASP A 120 0.49 -8.95 -14.77
CA ASP A 120 -0.03 -7.87 -15.61
C ASP A 120 0.78 -6.57 -15.54
N VAL A 121 1.52 -6.33 -14.44
CA VAL A 121 2.33 -5.10 -14.28
C VAL A 121 3.72 -5.23 -14.89
N ILE A 122 4.25 -6.46 -15.00
CA ILE A 122 5.62 -6.72 -15.46
C ILE A 122 5.89 -6.19 -16.87
N PRO A 123 4.99 -6.33 -17.86
CA PRO A 123 5.20 -5.81 -19.21
C PRO A 123 5.46 -4.31 -19.24
N PHE A 124 4.83 -3.53 -18.37
CA PHE A 124 5.06 -2.08 -18.27
C PHE A 124 6.42 -1.73 -17.68
N GLY A 125 6.99 -2.59 -16.85
CA GLY A 125 8.35 -2.42 -16.30
C GLY A 125 9.48 -2.74 -17.29
N VAL A 126 9.18 -3.38 -18.43
CA VAL A 126 10.19 -3.83 -19.40
C VAL A 126 9.97 -3.28 -20.82
N THR A 127 9.00 -2.37 -20.98
CA THR A 127 8.69 -1.70 -22.25
C THR A 127 8.69 -0.18 -22.07
N ASN A 128 8.66 0.56 -23.17
CA ASN A 128 8.52 2.02 -23.15
C ASN A 128 7.06 2.49 -23.04
N VAL A 129 6.12 1.58 -22.79
CA VAL A 129 4.71 1.93 -22.61
C VAL A 129 4.49 2.31 -21.14
N PRO A 130 4.14 3.58 -20.83
CA PRO A 130 3.93 3.97 -19.45
C PRO A 130 2.64 3.35 -18.90
N LEU A 131 2.66 2.90 -17.65
CA LEU A 131 1.46 2.51 -16.92
C LEU A 131 0.70 3.80 -16.53
N ARG A 132 -0.52 3.96 -17.01
CA ARG A 132 -1.38 5.13 -16.82
C ARG A 132 -2.79 4.72 -16.41
N PRO A 133 -3.52 5.54 -15.65
CA PRO A 133 -4.91 5.22 -15.29
C PRO A 133 -5.84 5.29 -16.51
N ILE A 134 -6.64 4.24 -16.71
CA ILE A 134 -7.65 4.18 -17.77
C ILE A 134 -9.07 4.09 -17.24
N PHE A 135 -9.26 3.94 -15.94
CA PHE A 135 -10.58 3.91 -15.28
C PHE A 135 -10.51 4.47 -13.86
N HIS A 136 -11.67 4.86 -13.33
CA HIS A 136 -11.77 5.64 -12.09
C HIS A 136 -11.14 4.98 -10.85
N MET A 137 -11.18 3.62 -10.72
CA MET A 137 -10.59 2.94 -9.57
C MET A 137 -9.05 3.04 -9.52
N ALA A 138 -8.42 3.38 -10.63
CA ALA A 138 -6.98 3.53 -10.76
C ALA A 138 -6.50 5.00 -10.76
N GLY A 139 -7.35 5.95 -10.38
CA GLY A 139 -7.02 7.38 -10.38
C GLY A 139 -5.76 7.74 -9.59
N PHE A 140 -5.43 6.96 -8.54
CA PHE A 140 -4.21 7.12 -7.74
C PHE A 140 -2.90 6.97 -8.54
N LEU A 141 -2.96 6.38 -9.76
CA LEU A 141 -1.82 6.30 -10.70
C LEU A 141 -1.59 7.60 -11.48
N GLY A 142 -2.47 8.59 -11.36
CA GLY A 142 -2.40 9.86 -12.12
C GLY A 142 -1.13 10.67 -11.88
N GLY A 143 -0.48 10.52 -10.72
CA GLY A 143 0.82 11.14 -10.44
C GLY A 143 1.99 10.55 -11.22
N GLY A 144 1.76 9.49 -11.99
CA GLY A 144 2.77 8.74 -12.71
C GLY A 144 3.21 7.47 -11.97
N VAL A 145 3.77 6.53 -12.72
CA VAL A 145 4.31 5.26 -12.22
C VAL A 145 5.75 5.12 -12.71
N PRO A 146 6.74 5.55 -11.90
CA PRO A 146 8.15 5.45 -12.28
C PRO A 146 8.62 4.01 -12.30
N ILE A 147 9.69 3.75 -13.06
CA ILE A 147 10.32 2.42 -13.17
C ILE A 147 11.67 2.47 -12.47
N PHE A 148 11.86 1.62 -11.47
CA PHE A 148 13.15 1.39 -10.85
C PHE A 148 13.99 0.44 -11.70
N GLU A 149 15.09 0.95 -12.23
CA GLU A 149 16.08 0.18 -12.98
C GLU A 149 17.23 -0.17 -12.03
N ILE A 150 17.26 -1.39 -11.54
CA ILE A 150 18.26 -1.83 -10.57
C ILE A 150 19.70 -1.78 -11.11
N ARG A 151 19.89 -1.91 -12.43
CA ARG A 151 21.22 -1.82 -13.08
C ARG A 151 21.87 -0.44 -12.92
N ASP A 152 21.06 0.62 -12.75
CA ASP A 152 21.56 1.99 -12.54
C ASP A 152 22.30 2.15 -11.20
N THR A 153 22.17 1.16 -10.30
CA THR A 153 22.95 1.12 -9.05
C THR A 153 24.39 0.68 -9.23
N GLY A 154 24.77 0.22 -10.43
CA GLY A 154 26.13 -0.12 -10.82
C GLY A 154 26.65 -1.47 -10.33
N ALA A 155 25.86 -2.24 -9.55
CA ALA A 155 26.25 -3.54 -9.05
C ALA A 155 25.69 -4.69 -9.93
N PRO A 156 26.35 -5.84 -10.03
CA PRO A 156 25.75 -7.06 -10.55
C PRO A 156 24.47 -7.37 -9.75
N THR A 157 23.40 -7.75 -10.45
CA THR A 157 22.09 -7.92 -9.81
C THR A 157 21.43 -9.24 -10.18
N ASP A 158 20.76 -9.83 -9.20
CA ASP A 158 19.79 -10.92 -9.36
C ASP A 158 18.35 -10.40 -9.32
N MET A 159 18.16 -9.10 -9.49
CA MET A 159 16.89 -8.36 -9.48
C MET A 159 16.30 -8.13 -8.08
N LEU A 160 16.86 -8.70 -7.01
CA LEU A 160 16.31 -8.60 -5.66
C LEU A 160 16.88 -7.42 -4.88
N ILE A 161 16.03 -6.80 -4.06
CA ILE A 161 16.41 -5.69 -3.17
C ILE A 161 16.99 -6.24 -1.86
N ARG A 162 18.27 -6.63 -1.89
CA ARG A 162 18.93 -7.40 -0.82
C ARG A 162 19.56 -6.57 0.30
N ASN A 163 19.60 -5.25 0.18
CA ASN A 163 20.29 -4.40 1.13
C ASN A 163 19.67 -3.00 1.20
N PRO A 164 20.04 -2.20 2.24
CA PRO A 164 19.53 -0.84 2.41
C PRO A 164 19.83 0.09 1.22
N GLN A 165 20.97 -0.06 0.55
CA GLN A 165 21.36 0.83 -0.56
C GLN A 165 20.41 0.67 -1.75
N LEU A 166 20.05 -0.58 -2.09
CA LEU A 166 19.08 -0.88 -3.14
C LEU A 166 17.66 -0.41 -2.73
N GLY A 167 17.25 -0.64 -1.48
CA GLY A 167 15.98 -0.17 -0.95
C GLY A 167 15.88 1.36 -0.99
N ALA A 168 16.93 2.08 -0.60
CA ALA A 168 16.99 3.54 -0.66
C ALA A 168 16.94 4.07 -2.11
N ALA A 169 17.57 3.37 -3.07
CA ALA A 169 17.48 3.71 -4.48
C ALA A 169 16.05 3.54 -5.01
N LEU A 170 15.37 2.44 -4.67
CA LEU A 170 13.96 2.25 -5.00
C LEU A 170 13.08 3.34 -4.37
N ALA A 171 13.30 3.67 -3.09
CA ALA A 171 12.53 4.71 -2.40
C ALA A 171 12.68 6.08 -3.07
N ARG A 172 13.89 6.42 -3.56
CA ARG A 172 14.11 7.65 -4.36
C ARG A 172 13.34 7.63 -5.68
N THR A 173 13.34 6.48 -6.38
CA THR A 173 12.58 6.32 -7.64
C THR A 173 11.08 6.44 -7.39
N LEU A 174 10.55 5.82 -6.34
CA LEU A 174 9.14 5.96 -5.96
C LEU A 174 8.75 7.42 -5.73
N GLY A 175 9.64 8.20 -5.09
CA GLY A 175 9.39 9.63 -4.81
C GLY A 175 8.08 9.82 -4.04
N ASN A 176 7.21 10.70 -4.53
CA ASN A 176 5.91 11.00 -3.93
C ASN A 176 4.75 10.17 -4.50
N ASN A 177 5.03 9.27 -5.45
CA ASN A 177 4.01 8.45 -6.10
C ASN A 177 3.46 7.37 -5.16
N SER A 178 2.27 6.84 -5.49
CA SER A 178 1.66 5.69 -4.78
C SER A 178 2.25 4.36 -5.24
N VAL A 179 2.76 4.28 -6.47
CA VAL A 179 3.26 3.03 -7.08
C VAL A 179 4.57 3.30 -7.82
N ALA A 180 5.49 2.35 -7.76
CA ALA A 180 6.63 2.25 -8.66
C ALA A 180 6.75 0.82 -9.19
N LEU A 181 7.14 0.67 -10.46
CA LEU A 181 7.48 -0.61 -11.06
C LEU A 181 8.96 -0.92 -10.79
N LEU A 182 9.28 -2.20 -10.62
CA LEU A 182 10.64 -2.72 -10.60
C LEU A 182 10.85 -3.45 -11.94
N ARG A 183 11.79 -2.99 -12.76
CA ARG A 183 12.03 -3.57 -14.10
C ARG A 183 12.24 -5.08 -14.02
N GLY A 184 11.37 -5.83 -14.73
CA GLY A 184 11.46 -7.30 -14.84
C GLY A 184 11.26 -8.05 -13.53
N HIS A 185 10.64 -7.40 -12.51
CA HIS A 185 10.45 -7.99 -11.19
C HIS A 185 8.99 -7.89 -10.73
N GLY A 186 8.44 -6.70 -10.65
CA GLY A 186 7.08 -6.47 -10.17
C GLY A 186 6.83 -5.01 -9.86
N ALA A 187 6.17 -4.74 -8.73
CA ALA A 187 5.85 -3.39 -8.29
C ALA A 187 5.86 -3.25 -6.77
N VAL A 188 5.92 -2.00 -6.33
CA VAL A 188 5.65 -1.59 -4.95
C VAL A 188 4.51 -0.57 -4.95
N ALA A 189 3.55 -0.75 -4.02
CA ALA A 189 2.49 0.22 -3.74
C ALA A 189 2.62 0.71 -2.30
N VAL A 190 2.26 1.99 -2.05
CA VAL A 190 2.35 2.61 -0.72
C VAL A 190 1.13 3.45 -0.42
N ALA A 191 0.57 3.30 0.78
CA ALA A 191 -0.50 4.16 1.29
C ALA A 191 0.03 5.14 2.33
N LYS A 192 -0.40 6.39 2.20
CA LYS A 192 -0.08 7.49 3.11
C LYS A 192 -0.97 7.46 4.35
N ALA A 193 -0.55 8.18 5.38
CA ALA A 193 -1.43 8.51 6.49
C ALA A 193 -2.71 9.17 5.94
N PRO A 194 -3.89 8.74 6.40
CA PRO A 194 -5.14 9.32 5.94
C PRO A 194 -5.23 10.79 6.38
N PRO A 195 -5.95 11.63 5.62
CA PRO A 195 -6.25 12.99 6.09
C PRO A 195 -7.03 12.91 7.40
N ALA A 196 -6.86 13.93 8.25
CA ALA A 196 -7.54 13.99 9.56
C ALA A 196 -9.08 14.03 9.45
N ALA A 197 -9.62 14.42 8.30
CA ALA A 197 -11.05 14.42 8.02
C ALA A 197 -11.52 13.04 7.53
N ALA A 198 -12.69 12.62 7.99
CA ALA A 198 -13.35 11.42 7.49
C ALA A 198 -13.61 11.54 5.97
N ASN A 199 -13.54 10.40 5.27
CA ASN A 199 -13.89 10.33 3.87
C ASN A 199 -15.36 10.75 3.65
N ALA A 200 -15.61 11.60 2.64
CA ALA A 200 -16.95 12.15 2.37
C ALA A 200 -17.98 11.08 1.98
N ILE A 201 -17.55 9.93 1.47
CA ILE A 201 -18.41 8.84 1.03
C ILE A 201 -18.66 7.84 2.15
N SER A 202 -17.60 7.38 2.80
CA SER A 202 -17.69 6.33 3.84
C SER A 202 -18.00 6.89 5.24
N GLY A 203 -17.77 8.18 5.46
CA GLY A 203 -17.86 8.79 6.80
C GLY A 203 -16.78 8.30 7.78
N ALA A 204 -15.84 7.49 7.31
CA ALA A 204 -14.75 6.92 8.11
C ALA A 204 -13.39 7.45 7.66
N VAL A 205 -12.42 7.43 8.54
CA VAL A 205 -11.00 7.68 8.18
C VAL A 205 -10.47 6.42 7.49
N PRO A 206 -9.98 6.51 6.24
CA PRO A 206 -9.48 5.35 5.53
C PRO A 206 -8.35 4.64 6.28
N ASN A 207 -8.40 3.30 6.34
CA ASN A 207 -7.31 2.51 6.89
C ASN A 207 -6.18 2.39 5.85
N PRO A 208 -4.93 2.82 6.15
CA PRO A 208 -3.83 2.75 5.18
C PRO A 208 -3.56 1.34 4.65
N LEU A 209 -3.81 0.30 5.45
CA LEU A 209 -3.64 -1.08 5.00
C LEU A 209 -4.69 -1.48 3.96
N HIS A 210 -5.95 -1.05 4.15
CA HIS A 210 -7.02 -1.27 3.15
C HIS A 210 -6.72 -0.51 1.86
N VAL A 211 -6.22 0.72 1.99
CA VAL A 211 -5.84 1.55 0.84
C VAL A 211 -4.74 0.89 0.03
N VAL A 212 -3.63 0.45 0.65
CA VAL A 212 -2.51 -0.14 -0.09
C VAL A 212 -2.87 -1.46 -0.75
N VAL A 213 -3.71 -2.29 -0.11
CA VAL A 213 -4.24 -3.53 -0.71
C VAL A 213 -5.07 -3.22 -1.95
N GLY A 214 -5.98 -2.23 -1.85
CA GLY A 214 -6.77 -1.76 -2.98
C GLY A 214 -5.90 -1.18 -4.11
N GLU A 215 -4.92 -0.34 -3.78
CA GLU A 215 -4.00 0.22 -4.78
C GLU A 215 -3.18 -0.87 -5.49
N ALA A 216 -2.68 -1.88 -4.77
CA ALA A 216 -1.97 -3.01 -5.38
C ALA A 216 -2.89 -3.81 -6.32
N TYR A 217 -4.10 -4.15 -5.88
CA TYR A 217 -5.10 -4.86 -6.68
C TYR A 217 -5.51 -4.06 -7.93
N TYR A 218 -5.89 -2.79 -7.77
CA TYR A 218 -6.34 -1.98 -8.91
C TYR A 218 -5.19 -1.53 -9.82
N THR A 219 -3.95 -1.54 -9.35
CA THR A 219 -2.77 -1.41 -10.24
C THR A 219 -2.69 -2.60 -11.19
N MET A 220 -2.84 -3.84 -10.69
CA MET A 220 -2.86 -5.05 -11.51
C MET A 220 -4.03 -5.03 -12.50
N ILE A 221 -5.24 -4.72 -12.04
CA ILE A 221 -6.42 -4.65 -12.91
C ILE A 221 -6.26 -3.58 -13.98
N ASN A 222 -5.78 -2.39 -13.62
CA ASN A 222 -5.54 -1.31 -14.58
C ASN A 222 -4.50 -1.70 -15.64
N ALA A 223 -3.43 -2.37 -15.23
CA ALA A 223 -2.39 -2.84 -16.15
C ALA A 223 -2.98 -3.82 -17.18
N ARG A 224 -3.76 -4.81 -16.74
CA ARG A 224 -4.48 -5.76 -17.60
C ARG A 224 -5.41 -5.05 -18.59
N LEU A 225 -6.25 -4.15 -18.08
CA LEU A 225 -7.21 -3.40 -18.91
C LEU A 225 -6.49 -2.45 -19.87
N GLN A 226 -5.39 -1.83 -19.48
CA GLN A 226 -4.61 -0.95 -20.36
C GLN A 226 -3.99 -1.74 -21.51
N MET A 227 -3.45 -2.93 -21.28
CA MET A 227 -2.95 -3.81 -22.36
C MET A 227 -4.06 -4.15 -23.36
N GLN A 228 -5.25 -4.50 -22.87
CA GLN A 228 -6.42 -4.79 -23.71
C GLN A 228 -6.85 -3.53 -24.50
N ALA A 229 -6.89 -2.36 -23.85
CA ALA A 229 -7.24 -1.11 -24.52
C ALA A 229 -6.24 -0.73 -25.62
N ILE A 230 -4.94 -0.92 -25.40
CA ILE A 230 -3.88 -0.72 -26.40
C ILE A 230 -4.11 -1.65 -27.60
N GLN A 231 -4.42 -2.90 -27.35
CA GLN A 231 -4.68 -3.90 -28.40
C GLN A 231 -5.95 -3.56 -29.19
N LEU A 232 -7.08 -3.27 -28.52
CA LEU A 232 -8.35 -2.92 -29.15
C LEU A 232 -8.26 -1.58 -29.93
N GLY A 233 -7.53 -0.61 -29.39
CA GLY A 233 -7.39 0.73 -29.96
C GLY A 233 -6.28 0.84 -31.02
N GLY A 234 -5.58 -0.25 -31.36
CA GLY A 234 -4.43 -0.18 -32.28
C GLY A 234 -3.35 0.80 -31.78
N GLY A 235 -3.10 0.80 -30.50
CA GLY A 235 -2.15 1.71 -29.85
C GLY A 235 -2.73 3.06 -29.37
N LYS A 236 -3.98 3.37 -29.71
CA LYS A 236 -4.68 4.60 -29.28
C LYS A 236 -5.52 4.31 -28.06
N VAL A 237 -5.22 4.97 -26.95
CA VAL A 237 -5.94 4.83 -25.67
C VAL A 237 -6.36 6.21 -25.18
N ASN A 238 -7.61 6.36 -24.78
CA ASN A 238 -8.12 7.53 -24.11
C ASN A 238 -7.92 7.36 -22.60
N TYR A 239 -6.83 7.87 -22.06
CA TYR A 239 -6.49 7.80 -20.63
C TYR A 239 -7.31 8.82 -19.83
N LEU A 240 -7.41 8.61 -18.53
CA LEU A 240 -7.89 9.67 -17.65
C LEU A 240 -6.97 10.89 -17.76
N SER A 241 -7.56 12.08 -17.77
CA SER A 241 -6.82 13.32 -17.56
C SER A 241 -6.31 13.40 -16.11
N ASP A 242 -5.34 14.28 -15.85
CA ASP A 242 -4.80 14.48 -14.51
C ASP A 242 -5.89 14.92 -13.52
N ASP A 243 -6.85 15.74 -13.97
CA ASP A 243 -7.98 16.19 -13.17
C ASP A 243 -8.95 15.03 -12.83
N GLU A 244 -9.30 14.23 -13.83
CA GLU A 244 -10.14 13.04 -13.63
C GLU A 244 -9.47 12.04 -12.68
N ALA A 245 -8.18 11.78 -12.89
CA ALA A 245 -7.41 10.87 -12.03
C ALA A 245 -7.36 11.38 -10.58
N ARG A 246 -7.08 12.68 -10.37
CA ARG A 246 -7.05 13.30 -9.06
C ARG A 246 -8.41 13.24 -8.35
N MET A 247 -9.51 13.48 -9.07
CA MET A 247 -10.86 13.44 -8.52
C MET A 247 -11.32 12.01 -8.23
N ALA A 248 -10.95 11.05 -9.08
CA ALA A 248 -11.34 9.66 -8.94
C ALA A 248 -10.57 8.93 -7.82
N GLY A 249 -9.27 9.20 -7.68
CA GLY A 249 -8.36 8.47 -6.77
C GLY A 249 -8.60 8.68 -5.28
N ALA A 250 -9.57 9.54 -4.88
CA ALA A 250 -9.75 9.94 -3.48
C ALA A 250 -11.00 9.34 -2.79
N GLN A 251 -11.79 8.50 -3.48
CA GLN A 251 -13.21 8.43 -3.13
C GLN A 251 -13.62 7.54 -1.97
N ASP A 252 -13.00 6.39 -1.65
CA ASP A 252 -13.56 5.54 -0.59
C ASP A 252 -12.54 4.79 0.30
N GLY A 253 -11.26 4.93 0.05
CA GLY A 253 -10.24 4.17 0.79
C GLY A 253 -10.37 2.65 0.66
N PHE A 254 -11.12 2.17 -0.33
CA PHE A 254 -11.38 0.76 -0.63
C PHE A 254 -12.09 -0.03 0.50
N GLU A 255 -12.78 0.63 1.41
CA GLU A 255 -13.44 -0.01 2.56
C GLU A 255 -14.50 -1.04 2.14
N ARG A 256 -15.23 -0.78 1.05
CA ARG A 256 -16.22 -1.72 0.50
C ARG A 256 -15.53 -2.96 -0.07
N SER A 257 -14.46 -2.78 -0.82
CA SER A 257 -13.66 -3.88 -1.38
C SER A 257 -13.03 -4.70 -0.26
N TRP A 258 -12.46 -4.05 0.74
CA TRP A 258 -11.89 -4.72 1.91
C TRP A 258 -12.93 -5.60 2.63
N THR A 259 -14.13 -5.08 2.85
CA THR A 259 -15.22 -5.84 3.52
C THR A 259 -15.56 -7.11 2.73
N LEU A 260 -15.67 -7.01 1.40
CA LEU A 260 -15.92 -8.16 0.52
C LEU A 260 -14.76 -9.17 0.63
N TRP A 261 -13.55 -8.77 0.30
CA TRP A 261 -12.37 -9.64 0.27
C TRP A 261 -12.11 -10.31 1.63
N LYS A 262 -12.24 -9.56 2.72
CA LYS A 262 -12.10 -10.11 4.07
C LYS A 262 -13.10 -11.25 4.32
N SER A 263 -14.34 -11.11 3.83
CA SER A 263 -15.36 -12.16 3.99
C SER A 263 -15.02 -13.46 3.25
N GLU A 264 -14.23 -13.37 2.17
CA GLU A 264 -13.82 -14.49 1.33
C GLU A 264 -12.65 -15.27 1.94
N VAL A 265 -11.72 -14.57 2.63
CA VAL A 265 -10.52 -15.18 3.23
C VAL A 265 -10.66 -15.52 4.72
N SER A 266 -11.79 -15.19 5.36
CA SER A 266 -12.07 -15.46 6.78
C SER A 266 -12.86 -16.77 7.00
N ARG A 267 -13.09 -17.55 5.94
CA ARG A 267 -13.83 -18.81 5.99
C ARG A 267 -12.94 -20.00 6.29
#